data_7ab895f4e043820f4840190241241a19
#
_entry.id   7ab895f4e043820f4840190241241a19
#
_cell.length_a   1.000
_cell.length_b   1.000
_cell.length_c   1.000
_cell.angle_alpha   90.00
_cell.angle_beta   90.00
_cell.angle_gamma   90.00
#
_symmetry.space_group_name_H-M   'P 1'
#
loop_
_entity.id
_entity.type
_entity.pdbx_description
1 polymer ?
#
loop_
_entity_poly.entity_id
_entity_poly.type
_entity_poly.pdbx_seq_one_letter_code
_entity_poly.pdbx_strand_id
1 'polypeptide(L)'
;RDVAPSRGLGDVYKRQLKSFGVETRIVDISRGPSVTRYEIQPAAGVKISRITNLSDDIALNLAASGVRIEAPIPNKAAVGIEVPNKNRSTVTLREIIDTDQYRNAKSKLFVALGKDIAGNCTYADLAKMPHLLVAGTTGSGKSVCLNSMIVSILYNAKPDEVKLLMIDPKQVEFTVYNGIPHLIVPVVSDPRKASGALAWAVTEMLSRYKTFSDNNVRDISGYNSICESIGQKKMPQIVIFIDELSDLMMAAPHEVEDSICRLAQMARAAGMHLVIATQRPSVDVITGLIKANIPSRISLKVSSQIDSRTIIDTAGAEKLLGNGDLLFYPVGIAKPQRIQGCFLSDKEVETVVDFIKKQEKSSYDDEVMNEIERQAAMEKKKNGGAVSDGDDSDGETDEMVPKAIEVVVDAQMASTTLLQRKLKLGYARAARIIDTLEERNIIGPYEGSKPRKVLVTKQQWYEMNALAQGGAAKDYTASDEKNDDTEIPE
;
A
#
# COMPACT_ATOMS: atom_id res chain seq x y z
N ARG A 1 -0.71 -42.48 -19.55
CA ARG A 1 -0.86 -43.83 -18.94
C ARG A 1 -0.73 -43.63 -17.43
N ASP A 2 -1.85 -43.43 -16.69
CA ASP A 2 -2.00 -43.60 -15.23
C ASP A 2 -3.38 -43.08 -14.79
N VAL A 3 -4.40 -43.47 -15.60
CA VAL A 3 -5.80 -43.09 -15.35
C VAL A 3 -6.48 -44.07 -14.37
N ALA A 4 -5.88 -45.24 -14.13
CA ALA A 4 -6.49 -46.30 -13.33
C ALA A 4 -6.64 -45.99 -11.83
N PRO A 5 -5.65 -45.38 -11.12
CA PRO A 5 -5.82 -45.04 -9.70
C PRO A 5 -6.83 -43.94 -9.45
N SER A 6 -6.94 -42.95 -10.34
CA SER A 6 -7.86 -41.80 -10.22
C SER A 6 -9.33 -42.21 -10.46
N ARG A 7 -9.61 -43.19 -11.34
CA ARG A 7 -10.97 -43.72 -11.52
C ARG A 7 -11.45 -44.50 -10.29
N GLY A 8 -10.57 -45.30 -9.65
CA GLY A 8 -10.92 -46.01 -8.41
C GLY A 8 -11.26 -45.05 -7.26
N LEU A 9 -10.53 -43.94 -7.08
CA LEU A 9 -10.86 -42.88 -6.14
C LEU A 9 -12.18 -42.20 -6.50
N GLY A 10 -12.44 -41.92 -7.78
CA GLY A 10 -13.69 -41.32 -8.23
C GLY A 10 -14.91 -42.18 -7.84
N ASP A 11 -14.79 -43.51 -7.98
CA ASP A 11 -15.85 -44.43 -7.56
C ASP A 11 -16.04 -44.44 -6.02
N VAL A 12 -15.00 -44.26 -5.25
CA VAL A 12 -15.09 -44.07 -3.79
C VAL A 12 -15.89 -42.79 -3.47
N TYR A 13 -15.62 -41.67 -4.13
CA TYR A 13 -16.40 -40.43 -3.93
C TYR A 13 -17.87 -40.59 -4.28
N LYS A 14 -18.15 -41.24 -5.38
CA LYS A 14 -19.52 -41.52 -5.81
C LYS A 14 -20.28 -42.38 -4.78
N ARG A 15 -19.63 -43.35 -4.21
CA ARG A 15 -20.23 -44.21 -3.12
C ARG A 15 -20.43 -43.39 -1.86
N GLN A 16 -19.46 -42.56 -1.46
CA GLN A 16 -19.56 -41.70 -0.26
C GLN A 16 -20.67 -40.68 -0.41
N LEU A 17 -20.74 -39.92 -1.51
CA LEU A 17 -21.84 -38.99 -1.72
C LEU A 17 -23.18 -39.67 -1.74
N LYS A 18 -23.25 -40.90 -2.28
CA LYS A 18 -24.46 -41.70 -2.25
C LYS A 18 -24.83 -42.13 -0.85
N SER A 19 -23.85 -42.43 0.06
CA SER A 19 -24.14 -42.76 1.48
C SER A 19 -24.70 -41.55 2.24
N PHE A 20 -24.37 -40.32 1.84
CA PHE A 20 -24.98 -39.08 2.36
C PHE A 20 -26.30 -38.72 1.64
N GLY A 21 -26.83 -39.60 0.80
CA GLY A 21 -28.08 -39.41 0.04
C GLY A 21 -27.96 -38.39 -1.07
N VAL A 22 -26.76 -38.18 -1.62
CA VAL A 22 -26.48 -37.33 -2.75
C VAL A 22 -26.13 -38.16 -3.97
N GLU A 23 -27.06 -38.28 -4.92
CA GLU A 23 -26.80 -38.97 -6.19
C GLU A 23 -26.06 -38.03 -7.13
N THR A 24 -24.90 -38.51 -7.62
CA THR A 24 -24.01 -37.72 -8.50
C THR A 24 -23.42 -38.59 -9.61
N ARG A 25 -23.06 -37.95 -10.72
CA ARG A 25 -22.27 -38.51 -11.83
C ARG A 25 -20.95 -37.78 -11.91
N ILE A 26 -19.83 -38.50 -12.00
CA ILE A 26 -18.51 -37.91 -12.30
C ILE A 26 -18.50 -37.56 -13.79
N VAL A 27 -18.16 -36.29 -14.07
CA VAL A 27 -18.08 -35.74 -15.43
C VAL A 27 -16.63 -35.70 -15.87
N ASP A 28 -15.70 -35.26 -15.02
CA ASP A 28 -14.29 -35.11 -15.33
C ASP A 28 -13.41 -35.22 -14.08
N ILE A 29 -12.13 -35.53 -14.26
CA ILE A 29 -11.13 -35.60 -13.21
C ILE A 29 -9.86 -34.89 -13.68
N SER A 30 -9.49 -33.80 -13.02
CA SER A 30 -8.26 -33.05 -13.29
C SER A 30 -7.27 -33.24 -12.16
N ARG A 31 -6.05 -33.69 -12.48
CA ARG A 31 -4.98 -33.89 -11.51
C ARG A 31 -3.93 -32.79 -11.62
N GLY A 32 -3.89 -31.92 -10.64
CA GLY A 32 -2.88 -30.88 -10.51
C GLY A 32 -1.72 -31.27 -9.60
N PRO A 33 -0.78 -30.36 -9.37
CA PRO A 33 0.41 -30.61 -8.54
C PRO A 33 0.10 -30.86 -7.07
N SER A 34 -0.89 -30.17 -6.50
CA SER A 34 -1.22 -30.24 -5.08
C SER A 34 -2.57 -30.88 -4.77
N VAL A 35 -3.51 -30.78 -5.71
CA VAL A 35 -4.89 -31.30 -5.56
C VAL A 35 -5.33 -32.03 -6.80
N THR A 36 -6.29 -32.95 -6.60
CA THR A 36 -7.07 -33.55 -7.69
C THR A 36 -8.49 -33.00 -7.60
N ARG A 37 -9.01 -32.44 -8.69
CA ARG A 37 -10.40 -31.97 -8.80
C ARG A 37 -11.25 -33.09 -9.44
N TYR A 38 -12.33 -33.43 -8.75
CA TYR A 38 -13.39 -34.29 -9.26
C TYR A 38 -14.57 -33.41 -9.64
N GLU A 39 -14.92 -33.35 -10.91
CA GLU A 39 -16.08 -32.62 -11.40
C GLU A 39 -17.30 -33.57 -11.36
N ILE A 40 -18.28 -33.23 -10.57
CA ILE A 40 -19.50 -34.04 -10.40
C ILE A 40 -20.72 -33.27 -10.85
N GLN A 41 -21.64 -33.95 -11.50
CA GLN A 41 -22.97 -33.45 -11.83
C GLN A 41 -23.97 -34.03 -10.85
N PRO A 42 -24.64 -33.21 -10.02
CA PRO A 42 -25.71 -33.66 -9.14
C PRO A 42 -26.93 -34.15 -9.95
N ALA A 43 -27.65 -35.11 -9.42
CA ALA A 43 -28.94 -35.52 -9.98
C ALA A 43 -29.95 -34.36 -9.90
N ALA A 44 -30.97 -34.40 -10.76
CA ALA A 44 -32.04 -33.38 -10.75
C ALA A 44 -32.71 -33.29 -9.38
N GLY A 45 -32.93 -32.05 -8.89
CA GLY A 45 -33.54 -31.80 -7.58
C GLY A 45 -32.56 -31.78 -6.39
N VAL A 46 -31.27 -32.10 -6.57
CA VAL A 46 -30.26 -32.00 -5.51
C VAL A 46 -29.83 -30.54 -5.36
N LYS A 47 -30.06 -29.95 -4.18
CA LYS A 47 -29.60 -28.60 -3.86
C LYS A 47 -28.07 -28.57 -3.70
N ILE A 48 -27.42 -27.56 -4.32
CA ILE A 48 -25.95 -27.36 -4.21
C ILE A 48 -25.48 -27.26 -2.77
N SER A 49 -26.24 -26.55 -1.91
CA SER A 49 -25.92 -26.40 -0.48
C SER A 49 -25.80 -27.75 0.26
N ARG A 50 -26.52 -28.78 -0.17
CA ARG A 50 -26.39 -30.14 0.40
C ARG A 50 -25.02 -30.73 0.14
N ILE A 51 -24.40 -30.40 -1.00
CA ILE A 51 -23.06 -30.88 -1.33
C ILE A 51 -21.99 -30.03 -0.64
N THR A 52 -22.14 -28.71 -0.67
CA THR A 52 -21.13 -27.81 -0.09
C THR A 52 -21.00 -27.99 1.43
N ASN A 53 -22.09 -28.31 2.13
CA ASN A 53 -22.09 -28.58 3.56
C ASN A 53 -21.40 -29.90 3.95
N LEU A 54 -21.17 -30.82 3.00
CA LEU A 54 -20.48 -32.07 3.25
C LEU A 54 -18.95 -31.98 3.15
N SER A 55 -18.37 -30.78 3.00
CA SER A 55 -16.92 -30.62 2.79
C SER A 55 -16.10 -31.27 3.91
N ASP A 56 -16.53 -31.12 5.18
CA ASP A 56 -15.80 -31.60 6.32
C ASP A 56 -16.04 -33.11 6.52
N ASP A 57 -17.25 -33.63 6.26
CA ASP A 57 -17.56 -35.04 6.25
C ASP A 57 -16.76 -35.80 5.17
N ILE A 58 -16.64 -35.21 4.00
CA ILE A 58 -15.83 -35.76 2.91
C ILE A 58 -14.35 -35.75 3.31
N ALA A 59 -13.85 -34.65 3.88
CA ALA A 59 -12.48 -34.58 4.36
C ALA A 59 -12.15 -35.62 5.42
N LEU A 60 -13.05 -35.83 6.40
CA LEU A 60 -12.92 -36.84 7.42
C LEU A 60 -12.81 -38.24 6.84
N ASN A 61 -13.75 -38.60 5.96
CA ASN A 61 -13.78 -39.95 5.34
C ASN A 61 -12.54 -40.23 4.46
N LEU A 62 -11.88 -39.20 3.96
CA LEU A 62 -10.69 -39.34 3.13
C LEU A 62 -9.39 -39.22 3.92
N ALA A 63 -9.48 -38.99 5.23
CA ALA A 63 -8.34 -38.63 6.06
C ALA A 63 -7.53 -37.47 5.46
N ALA A 64 -8.21 -36.48 4.79
CA ALA A 64 -7.63 -35.33 4.19
C ALA A 64 -7.63 -34.16 5.15
N SER A 65 -6.62 -33.29 5.07
CA SER A 65 -6.49 -32.09 5.91
C SER A 65 -7.56 -31.02 5.62
N GLY A 66 -8.32 -31.15 4.55
CA GLY A 66 -9.44 -30.31 4.15
C GLY A 66 -9.81 -30.58 2.71
N VAL A 67 -11.07 -30.31 2.36
CA VAL A 67 -11.60 -30.42 1.01
C VAL A 67 -12.25 -29.10 0.65
N ARG A 68 -11.92 -28.55 -0.52
CA ARG A 68 -12.57 -27.35 -1.04
C ARG A 68 -13.61 -27.76 -2.09
N ILE A 69 -14.82 -27.20 -1.98
CA ILE A 69 -15.88 -27.42 -2.95
C ILE A 69 -16.15 -26.13 -3.71
N GLU A 70 -16.00 -26.16 -5.02
CA GLU A 70 -16.34 -25.08 -5.93
C GLU A 70 -17.70 -25.36 -6.59
N ALA A 71 -18.71 -24.58 -6.26
CA ALA A 71 -20.07 -24.82 -6.70
C ALA A 71 -20.82 -23.52 -7.07
N PRO A 72 -21.32 -23.40 -8.31
CA PRO A 72 -21.01 -24.21 -9.49
C PRO A 72 -19.60 -23.91 -10.04
N ILE A 73 -19.05 -24.79 -10.87
CA ILE A 73 -17.86 -24.48 -11.68
C ILE A 73 -18.24 -23.43 -12.72
N PRO A 74 -17.41 -22.39 -12.97
CA PRO A 74 -17.67 -21.41 -14.01
C PRO A 74 -17.93 -22.07 -15.38
N ASN A 75 -18.99 -21.66 -16.04
CA ASN A 75 -19.39 -22.13 -17.36
C ASN A 75 -19.67 -23.67 -17.48
N LYS A 76 -19.81 -24.38 -16.34
CA LYS A 76 -20.15 -25.82 -16.32
C LYS A 76 -21.32 -26.09 -15.38
N ALA A 77 -22.24 -26.96 -15.78
CA ALA A 77 -23.30 -27.48 -14.92
C ALA A 77 -22.77 -28.59 -13.98
N ALA A 78 -21.71 -28.30 -13.25
CA ALA A 78 -21.01 -29.25 -12.39
C ALA A 78 -20.50 -28.57 -11.11
N VAL A 79 -20.21 -29.41 -10.11
CA VAL A 79 -19.58 -29.04 -8.85
C VAL A 79 -18.18 -29.66 -8.82
N GLY A 80 -17.16 -28.87 -8.49
CA GLY A 80 -15.78 -29.33 -8.34
C GLY A 80 -15.48 -29.67 -6.88
N ILE A 81 -15.02 -30.87 -6.62
CA ILE A 81 -14.50 -31.30 -5.32
C ILE A 81 -12.98 -31.40 -5.43
N GLU A 82 -12.26 -30.53 -4.74
CA GLU A 82 -10.80 -30.46 -4.76
C GLU A 82 -10.23 -31.15 -3.53
N VAL A 83 -9.52 -32.24 -3.77
CA VAL A 83 -8.97 -33.14 -2.74
C VAL A 83 -7.45 -33.06 -2.77
N PRO A 84 -6.79 -32.90 -1.61
CA PRO A 84 -5.34 -32.91 -1.53
C PRO A 84 -4.72 -34.20 -2.07
N ASN A 85 -3.69 -34.09 -2.89
CA ASN A 85 -2.91 -35.25 -3.31
C ASN A 85 -2.10 -35.82 -2.14
N LYS A 86 -1.98 -37.15 -2.06
CA LYS A 86 -1.10 -37.81 -1.09
C LYS A 86 0.34 -37.41 -1.31
N ASN A 87 0.80 -37.44 -2.57
CA ASN A 87 2.11 -36.97 -2.99
C ASN A 87 1.93 -35.67 -3.76
N ARG A 88 2.40 -34.57 -3.19
CA ARG A 88 2.38 -33.25 -3.82
C ARG A 88 3.66 -33.04 -4.59
N SER A 89 3.54 -32.45 -5.78
CA SER A 89 4.68 -32.06 -6.61
C SER A 89 5.03 -30.61 -6.35
N THR A 90 6.31 -30.31 -6.11
CA THR A 90 6.79 -28.95 -6.03
C THR A 90 6.76 -28.33 -7.44
N VAL A 91 6.21 -27.13 -7.57
CA VAL A 91 6.24 -26.32 -8.78
C VAL A 91 7.41 -25.37 -8.66
N THR A 92 8.45 -25.54 -9.46
CA THR A 92 9.63 -24.66 -9.41
C THR A 92 9.41 -23.42 -10.26
N LEU A 93 9.97 -22.26 -9.86
CA LEU A 93 9.93 -21.05 -10.68
C LEU A 93 10.54 -21.30 -12.05
N ARG A 94 11.64 -22.05 -12.11
CA ARG A 94 12.35 -22.37 -13.36
C ARG A 94 11.44 -22.99 -14.41
N GLU A 95 10.62 -24.00 -14.04
CA GLU A 95 9.75 -24.66 -15.01
C GLU A 95 8.63 -23.77 -15.58
N ILE A 96 8.29 -22.67 -14.87
CA ILE A 96 7.29 -21.70 -15.34
C ILE A 96 7.94 -20.64 -16.24
N ILE A 97 9.13 -20.11 -15.87
CA ILE A 97 9.81 -19.10 -16.70
C ILE A 97 10.50 -19.71 -17.93
N ASP A 98 10.75 -21.02 -17.93
CA ASP A 98 11.37 -21.76 -19.03
C ASP A 98 10.35 -22.20 -20.10
N THR A 99 9.28 -21.44 -20.29
CA THR A 99 8.24 -21.67 -21.29
C THR A 99 8.28 -20.63 -22.40
N ASP A 100 7.85 -21.01 -23.60
CA ASP A 100 7.74 -20.08 -24.73
C ASP A 100 6.80 -18.91 -24.43
N GLN A 101 5.74 -19.16 -23.65
CA GLN A 101 4.78 -18.13 -23.25
C GLN A 101 5.44 -17.03 -22.41
N TYR A 102 6.32 -17.41 -21.50
CA TYR A 102 7.03 -16.43 -20.67
C TYR A 102 8.15 -15.73 -21.44
N ARG A 103 8.98 -16.49 -22.18
CA ARG A 103 10.10 -15.96 -22.95
C ARG A 103 9.67 -14.96 -24.03
N ASN A 104 8.52 -15.19 -24.67
CA ASN A 104 7.99 -14.33 -25.73
C ASN A 104 7.00 -13.27 -25.21
N ALA A 105 6.89 -13.08 -23.89
CA ALA A 105 6.02 -12.07 -23.31
C ALA A 105 6.50 -10.66 -23.67
N LYS A 106 5.60 -9.85 -24.23
CA LYS A 106 5.89 -8.45 -24.59
C LYS A 106 6.01 -7.54 -23.37
N SER A 107 5.28 -7.85 -22.31
CA SER A 107 5.28 -7.07 -21.08
C SER A 107 6.49 -7.39 -20.23
N LYS A 108 7.22 -6.37 -19.78
CA LYS A 108 8.34 -6.50 -18.85
C LYS A 108 7.89 -6.83 -17.43
N LEU A 109 6.61 -6.62 -17.14
CA LEU A 109 5.98 -6.91 -15.86
C LEU A 109 5.14 -8.22 -15.91
N PHE A 110 5.49 -9.14 -16.81
CA PHE A 110 4.89 -10.45 -16.86
C PHE A 110 5.57 -11.36 -15.83
N VAL A 111 4.81 -11.85 -14.84
CA VAL A 111 5.33 -12.59 -13.69
C VAL A 111 4.75 -14.00 -13.64
N ALA A 112 5.57 -14.95 -13.21
CA ALA A 112 5.17 -16.34 -12.99
C ALA A 112 4.38 -16.46 -11.69
N LEU A 113 3.21 -17.10 -11.72
CA LEU A 113 2.43 -17.39 -10.52
C LEU A 113 2.58 -18.85 -10.08
N GLY A 114 2.50 -19.80 -11.00
CA GLY A 114 2.54 -21.23 -10.71
C GLY A 114 1.80 -22.09 -11.71
N LYS A 115 1.19 -23.17 -11.23
CA LYS A 115 0.33 -24.06 -12.02
C LYS A 115 -1.09 -24.11 -11.50
N ASP A 116 -2.04 -24.14 -12.42
CA ASP A 116 -3.45 -24.35 -12.10
C ASP A 116 -3.74 -25.80 -11.67
N ILE A 117 -5.00 -26.08 -11.36
CA ILE A 117 -5.46 -27.42 -10.94
C ILE A 117 -5.42 -28.47 -12.06
N ALA A 118 -5.20 -28.08 -13.31
CA ALA A 118 -5.00 -28.99 -14.45
C ALA A 118 -3.51 -29.17 -14.76
N GLY A 119 -2.62 -28.45 -14.09
CA GLY A 119 -1.17 -28.50 -14.30
C GLY A 119 -0.66 -27.50 -15.34
N ASN A 120 -1.50 -26.59 -15.86
CA ASN A 120 -1.08 -25.58 -16.81
C ASN A 120 -0.35 -24.44 -16.11
N CYS A 121 0.71 -23.90 -16.75
CA CYS A 121 1.42 -22.74 -16.26
C CYS A 121 0.52 -21.50 -16.24
N THR A 122 0.57 -20.75 -15.15
CA THR A 122 -0.24 -19.55 -14.93
C THR A 122 0.67 -18.36 -14.63
N TYR A 123 0.33 -17.23 -15.23
CA TYR A 123 1.07 -15.99 -15.17
C TYR A 123 0.15 -14.83 -14.81
N ALA A 124 0.75 -13.73 -14.39
CA ALA A 124 0.08 -12.45 -14.24
C ALA A 124 0.88 -11.35 -14.97
N ASP A 125 0.17 -10.38 -15.50
CA ASP A 125 0.78 -9.19 -16.12
C ASP A 125 0.42 -7.96 -15.29
N LEU A 126 1.38 -7.46 -14.51
CA LEU A 126 1.16 -6.31 -13.62
C LEU A 126 0.85 -5.02 -14.39
N ALA A 127 1.23 -4.93 -15.67
CA ALA A 127 0.84 -3.79 -16.51
C ALA A 127 -0.65 -3.81 -16.84
N LYS A 128 -1.26 -5.01 -16.97
CA LYS A 128 -2.69 -5.18 -17.24
C LYS A 128 -3.53 -5.16 -15.98
N MET A 129 -3.04 -5.72 -14.88
CA MET A 129 -3.63 -5.59 -13.55
C MET A 129 -2.71 -4.73 -12.67
N PRO A 130 -2.90 -3.41 -12.76
CA PRO A 130 -1.90 -2.43 -12.36
C PRO A 130 -1.52 -2.52 -10.87
N HIS A 131 -2.41 -3.04 -10.04
CA HIS A 131 -2.21 -3.15 -8.61
C HIS A 131 -2.69 -4.50 -8.12
N LEU A 132 -1.93 -5.10 -7.22
CA LEU A 132 -2.16 -6.44 -6.70
C LEU A 132 -2.08 -6.45 -5.17
N LEU A 133 -3.09 -7.01 -4.53
CA LEU A 133 -3.09 -7.31 -3.10
C LEU A 133 -2.76 -8.79 -2.89
N VAL A 134 -1.80 -9.09 -2.02
CA VAL A 134 -1.38 -10.45 -1.67
C VAL A 134 -1.53 -10.64 -0.16
N ALA A 135 -2.39 -11.53 0.29
CA ALA A 135 -2.58 -11.74 1.71
C ALA A 135 -2.60 -13.23 2.09
N GLY A 136 -2.14 -13.53 3.31
CA GLY A 136 -2.10 -14.89 3.85
C GLY A 136 -1.34 -14.95 5.15
N THR A 137 -1.64 -15.95 5.98
CA THR A 137 -1.00 -16.14 7.28
C THR A 137 0.47 -16.55 7.17
N THR A 138 1.21 -16.44 8.26
CA THR A 138 2.59 -16.93 8.36
C THR A 138 2.67 -18.40 7.93
N GLY A 139 3.66 -18.75 7.12
CA GLY A 139 3.83 -20.11 6.57
C GLY A 139 2.88 -20.44 5.41
N SER A 140 2.04 -19.53 4.95
CA SER A 140 1.18 -19.74 3.79
C SER A 140 1.94 -19.76 2.45
N GLY A 141 3.14 -19.19 2.41
CA GLY A 141 3.97 -19.02 1.21
C GLY A 141 3.95 -17.61 0.62
N LYS A 142 3.53 -16.59 1.40
CA LYS A 142 3.46 -15.18 0.96
C LYS A 142 4.80 -14.66 0.46
N SER A 143 5.86 -14.82 1.24
CA SER A 143 7.23 -14.34 0.90
C SER A 143 7.75 -15.01 -0.36
N VAL A 144 7.56 -16.32 -0.49
CA VAL A 144 7.94 -17.07 -1.70
C VAL A 144 7.16 -16.57 -2.92
N CYS A 145 5.87 -16.27 -2.77
CA CYS A 145 5.03 -15.71 -3.84
C CYS A 145 5.55 -14.33 -4.29
N LEU A 146 5.91 -13.44 -3.35
CA LEU A 146 6.49 -12.13 -3.67
C LEU A 146 7.87 -12.28 -4.33
N ASN A 147 8.73 -13.11 -3.77
CA ASN A 147 10.06 -13.37 -4.34
C ASN A 147 9.97 -13.96 -5.75
N SER A 148 9.02 -14.85 -6.02
CA SER A 148 8.83 -15.38 -7.37
C SER A 148 8.42 -14.31 -8.38
N MET A 149 7.61 -13.32 -7.98
CA MET A 149 7.24 -12.18 -8.81
C MET A 149 8.44 -11.26 -9.06
N ILE A 150 9.18 -10.89 -7.99
CA ILE A 150 10.37 -10.04 -8.09
C ILE A 150 11.40 -10.69 -9.01
N VAL A 151 11.74 -11.95 -8.77
CA VAL A 151 12.71 -12.69 -9.60
C VAL A 151 12.22 -12.82 -11.03
N SER A 152 10.92 -13.03 -11.28
CA SER A 152 10.36 -13.00 -12.64
C SER A 152 10.64 -11.65 -13.33
N ILE A 153 10.44 -10.52 -12.65
CA ILE A 153 10.76 -9.20 -13.20
C ILE A 153 12.25 -9.09 -13.51
N LEU A 154 13.12 -9.51 -12.58
CA LEU A 154 14.58 -9.45 -12.75
C LEU A 154 15.10 -10.31 -13.92
N TYR A 155 14.38 -11.38 -14.27
CA TYR A 155 14.69 -12.20 -15.47
C TYR A 155 14.23 -11.56 -16.78
N ASN A 156 13.20 -10.69 -16.74
CA ASN A 156 12.53 -10.19 -17.95
C ASN A 156 12.87 -8.73 -18.28
N ALA A 157 13.33 -7.94 -17.30
CA ALA A 157 13.52 -6.52 -17.44
C ALA A 157 14.91 -6.06 -17.02
N LYS A 158 15.45 -5.09 -17.74
CA LYS A 158 16.68 -4.36 -17.38
C LYS A 158 16.38 -3.21 -16.43
N PRO A 159 17.41 -2.67 -15.72
CA PRO A 159 17.23 -1.54 -14.79
C PRO A 159 16.73 -0.25 -15.43
N ASP A 160 16.92 -0.08 -16.73
CA ASP A 160 16.42 1.06 -17.51
C ASP A 160 14.99 0.87 -18.02
N GLU A 161 14.45 -0.35 -17.96
CA GLU A 161 13.08 -0.68 -18.32
C GLU A 161 12.15 -0.71 -17.10
N VAL A 162 12.63 -1.25 -15.97
CA VAL A 162 11.86 -1.38 -14.72
C VAL A 162 12.71 -1.00 -13.52
N LYS A 163 12.18 -0.11 -12.69
CA LYS A 163 12.72 0.24 -11.38
C LYS A 163 11.83 -0.30 -10.27
N LEU A 164 12.45 -0.56 -9.13
CA LEU A 164 11.78 -1.13 -7.96
C LEU A 164 11.90 -0.18 -6.77
N LEU A 165 10.79 0.03 -6.07
CA LEU A 165 10.74 0.62 -4.74
C LEU A 165 10.26 -0.47 -3.78
N MET A 166 11.09 -0.84 -2.81
CA MET A 166 10.77 -1.92 -1.88
C MET A 166 10.64 -1.40 -0.46
N ILE A 167 9.57 -1.78 0.20
CA ILE A 167 9.24 -1.40 1.57
C ILE A 167 9.10 -2.68 2.40
N ASP A 168 10.00 -2.85 3.38
CA ASP A 168 10.07 -4.02 4.26
C ASP A 168 10.32 -3.57 5.72
N PRO A 169 9.26 -3.27 6.48
CA PRO A 169 9.39 -2.80 7.86
C PRO A 169 10.09 -3.80 8.79
N LYS A 170 10.06 -5.08 8.45
CA LYS A 170 10.65 -6.15 9.27
C LYS A 170 12.10 -6.45 8.94
N GLN A 171 12.61 -5.99 7.82
CA GLN A 171 13.97 -6.22 7.32
C GLN A 171 14.31 -7.73 7.13
N VAL A 172 13.31 -8.52 6.73
CA VAL A 172 13.46 -9.98 6.63
C VAL A 172 13.43 -10.44 5.17
N GLU A 173 12.47 -9.94 4.39
CA GLU A 173 12.11 -10.51 3.11
C GLU A 173 12.85 -9.86 1.93
N PHE A 174 13.04 -8.53 1.94
CA PHE A 174 13.57 -7.80 0.80
C PHE A 174 15.01 -7.30 0.99
N THR A 175 15.59 -7.42 2.17
CA THR A 175 16.96 -6.94 2.45
C THR A 175 18.00 -7.56 1.53
N VAL A 176 17.79 -8.80 1.07
CA VAL A 176 18.64 -9.52 0.12
C VAL A 176 18.83 -8.75 -1.20
N TYR A 177 17.83 -7.99 -1.63
CA TYR A 177 17.85 -7.22 -2.89
C TYR A 177 18.62 -5.92 -2.80
N ASN A 178 19.05 -5.46 -1.60
CA ASN A 178 19.89 -4.26 -1.51
C ASN A 178 21.12 -4.38 -2.38
N GLY A 179 21.39 -3.36 -3.18
CA GLY A 179 22.54 -3.31 -4.09
C GLY A 179 22.28 -3.76 -5.53
N ILE A 180 21.04 -4.18 -5.89
CA ILE A 180 20.71 -4.41 -7.30
C ILE A 180 20.44 -3.08 -8.02
N PRO A 181 20.81 -2.94 -9.32
CA PRO A 181 20.66 -1.68 -10.05
C PRO A 181 19.20 -1.31 -10.36
N HIS A 182 18.26 -2.24 -10.16
CA HIS A 182 16.82 -1.98 -10.32
C HIS A 182 16.24 -1.14 -9.19
N LEU A 183 16.85 -1.13 -7.99
CA LEU A 183 16.35 -0.33 -6.87
C LEU A 183 16.56 1.17 -7.09
N ILE A 184 15.53 1.97 -6.82
CA ILE A 184 15.59 3.44 -6.85
C ILE A 184 16.36 3.94 -5.62
N VAL A 185 16.01 3.40 -4.45
CA VAL A 185 16.62 3.67 -3.14
C VAL A 185 16.86 2.35 -2.41
N PRO A 186 17.71 2.29 -1.37
CA PRO A 186 17.80 1.11 -0.52
C PRO A 186 16.41 0.68 -0.02
N VAL A 187 16.24 -0.61 0.30
CA VAL A 187 15.00 -1.12 0.86
C VAL A 187 14.59 -0.29 2.09
N VAL A 188 13.40 0.30 2.03
CA VAL A 188 12.88 1.19 3.07
C VAL A 188 12.34 0.36 4.22
N SER A 189 12.98 0.45 5.41
CA SER A 189 12.62 -0.36 6.57
C SER A 189 11.92 0.43 7.68
N ASP A 190 12.12 1.73 7.76
CA ASP A 190 11.43 2.57 8.74
C ASP A 190 9.99 2.86 8.27
N PRO A 191 8.95 2.57 9.09
CA PRO A 191 7.56 2.80 8.69
C PRO A 191 7.22 4.26 8.35
N ARG A 192 7.91 5.23 8.97
CA ARG A 192 7.71 6.66 8.67
C ARG A 192 8.35 7.03 7.34
N LYS A 193 9.57 6.54 7.09
CA LYS A 193 10.21 6.69 5.77
C LYS A 193 9.41 5.96 4.69
N ALA A 194 8.71 4.88 5.02
CA ALA A 194 7.82 4.18 4.11
C ALA A 194 6.61 5.04 3.67
N SER A 195 6.00 5.78 4.61
CA SER A 195 4.97 6.78 4.27
C SER A 195 5.55 7.87 3.37
N GLY A 196 6.73 8.40 3.69
CA GLY A 196 7.45 9.35 2.84
C GLY A 196 7.77 8.81 1.44
N ALA A 197 8.12 7.51 1.33
CA ALA A 197 8.36 6.85 0.04
C ALA A 197 7.09 6.73 -0.81
N LEU A 198 5.94 6.46 -0.18
CA LEU A 198 4.65 6.45 -0.87
C LEU A 198 4.23 7.86 -1.30
N ALA A 199 4.45 8.88 -0.47
CA ALA A 199 4.20 10.27 -0.81
C ALA A 199 5.10 10.74 -1.98
N TRP A 200 6.39 10.36 -1.98
CA TRP A 200 7.28 10.55 -3.12
C TRP A 200 6.73 9.88 -4.38
N ALA A 201 6.27 8.64 -4.30
CA ALA A 201 5.70 7.94 -5.45
C ALA A 201 4.47 8.66 -6.04
N VAL A 202 3.64 9.28 -5.21
CA VAL A 202 2.53 10.15 -5.67
C VAL A 202 3.08 11.38 -6.39
N THR A 203 4.13 12.02 -5.87
CA THR A 203 4.77 13.19 -6.50
C THR A 203 5.38 12.81 -7.85
N GLU A 204 6.09 11.69 -7.93
CA GLU A 204 6.65 11.14 -9.18
C GLU A 204 5.55 10.87 -10.21
N MET A 205 4.45 10.25 -9.79
CA MET A 205 3.29 10.02 -10.65
C MET A 205 2.76 11.34 -11.26
N LEU A 206 2.61 12.37 -10.44
CA LEU A 206 2.14 13.69 -10.91
C LEU A 206 3.15 14.36 -11.85
N SER A 207 4.44 14.24 -11.57
CA SER A 207 5.52 14.71 -12.44
C SER A 207 5.47 14.04 -13.81
N ARG A 208 5.24 12.71 -13.85
CA ARG A 208 5.05 11.96 -15.10
C ARG A 208 3.86 12.46 -15.90
N TYR A 209 2.73 12.72 -15.26
CA TYR A 209 1.54 13.28 -15.91
C TYR A 209 1.82 14.66 -16.51
N LYS A 210 2.58 15.50 -15.81
CA LYS A 210 3.02 16.80 -16.37
C LYS A 210 3.88 16.59 -17.63
N THR A 211 4.86 15.68 -17.56
CA THR A 211 5.69 15.33 -18.71
C THR A 211 4.86 14.81 -19.89
N PHE A 212 3.83 14.00 -19.63
CA PHE A 212 2.94 13.50 -20.69
C PHE A 212 2.12 14.62 -21.31
N SER A 213 1.60 15.55 -20.50
CA SER A 213 0.87 16.72 -20.98
C SER A 213 1.76 17.61 -21.86
N ASP A 214 2.98 17.88 -21.43
CA ASP A 214 3.94 18.73 -22.16
C ASP A 214 4.34 18.10 -23.52
N ASN A 215 4.26 16.77 -23.63
CA ASN A 215 4.56 16.02 -24.86
C ASN A 215 3.31 15.56 -25.63
N ASN A 216 2.11 16.01 -25.24
CA ASN A 216 0.82 15.65 -25.86
C ASN A 216 0.57 14.14 -25.95
N VAL A 217 1.00 13.37 -24.95
CA VAL A 217 0.74 11.93 -24.83
C VAL A 217 -0.13 11.61 -23.61
N ARG A 218 -0.73 10.41 -23.58
CA ARG A 218 -1.69 10.03 -22.53
C ARG A 218 -1.10 9.11 -21.47
N ASP A 219 -0.02 8.43 -21.80
CA ASP A 219 0.57 7.39 -20.95
C ASP A 219 2.07 7.18 -21.24
N ILE A 220 2.70 6.37 -20.42
CA ILE A 220 4.12 6.04 -20.52
C ILE A 220 4.48 5.36 -21.86
N SER A 221 3.57 4.59 -22.46
CA SER A 221 3.82 3.94 -23.76
C SER A 221 3.93 4.95 -24.87
N GLY A 222 3.02 5.91 -24.90
CA GLY A 222 3.06 7.04 -25.85
C GLY A 222 4.33 7.87 -25.71
N TYR A 223 4.71 8.20 -24.45
CA TYR A 223 5.93 8.93 -24.16
C TYR A 223 7.18 8.16 -24.60
N ASN A 224 7.27 6.88 -24.25
CA ASN A 224 8.41 6.03 -24.61
C ASN A 224 8.54 5.81 -26.13
N SER A 225 7.42 5.83 -26.87
CA SER A 225 7.45 5.78 -28.34
C SER A 225 8.05 7.05 -28.94
N ILE A 226 7.76 8.22 -28.35
CA ILE A 226 8.42 9.48 -28.76
C ILE A 226 9.91 9.39 -28.45
N CYS A 227 10.31 9.03 -27.23
CA CYS A 227 11.70 8.89 -26.83
C CYS A 227 12.49 7.98 -27.79
N GLU A 228 11.88 6.85 -28.19
CA GLU A 228 12.50 5.93 -29.15
C GLU A 228 12.71 6.56 -30.53
N SER A 229 11.74 7.34 -31.01
CA SER A 229 11.81 8.02 -32.30
C SER A 229 12.90 9.11 -32.38
N ILE A 230 13.22 9.74 -31.25
CA ILE A 230 14.22 10.83 -31.16
C ILE A 230 15.54 10.37 -30.51
N GLY A 231 15.68 9.06 -30.21
CA GLY A 231 16.88 8.48 -29.60
C GLY A 231 17.14 8.91 -28.16
N GLN A 232 16.09 9.31 -27.41
CA GLN A 232 16.19 9.65 -26.00
C GLN A 232 15.96 8.43 -25.10
N LYS A 233 16.42 8.54 -23.85
CA LYS A 233 16.22 7.49 -22.83
C LYS A 233 14.74 7.34 -22.50
N LYS A 234 14.24 6.11 -22.53
CA LYS A 234 12.87 5.78 -22.15
C LYS A 234 12.67 5.97 -20.65
N MET A 235 11.44 6.30 -20.25
CA MET A 235 11.02 6.35 -18.86
C MET A 235 10.76 4.92 -18.36
N PRO A 236 11.40 4.46 -17.27
CA PRO A 236 11.17 3.13 -16.73
C PRO A 236 9.80 3.00 -16.07
N GLN A 237 9.23 1.80 -16.11
CA GLN A 237 8.12 1.45 -15.24
C GLN A 237 8.63 1.36 -13.78
N ILE A 238 7.77 1.62 -12.81
CA ILE A 238 8.09 1.50 -11.37
C ILE A 238 7.16 0.47 -10.75
N VAL A 239 7.73 -0.51 -10.06
CA VAL A 239 6.94 -1.45 -9.25
C VAL A 239 7.27 -1.21 -7.77
N ILE A 240 6.24 -0.94 -6.99
CA ILE A 240 6.32 -0.67 -5.55
C ILE A 240 5.88 -1.94 -4.83
N PHE A 241 6.80 -2.58 -4.11
CA PHE A 241 6.52 -3.75 -3.28
C PHE A 241 6.43 -3.35 -1.82
N ILE A 242 5.36 -3.75 -1.15
CA ILE A 242 5.16 -3.60 0.30
C ILE A 242 5.01 -5.00 0.88
N ASP A 243 5.94 -5.44 1.74
CA ASP A 243 5.89 -6.77 2.35
C ASP A 243 4.79 -6.88 3.41
N GLU A 244 4.65 -5.86 4.26
CA GLU A 244 3.67 -5.90 5.35
C GLU A 244 2.94 -4.56 5.52
N LEU A 245 1.75 -4.48 4.93
CA LEU A 245 0.91 -3.28 5.01
C LEU A 245 0.48 -2.98 6.44
N SER A 246 0.22 -4.00 7.27
CA SER A 246 -0.26 -3.78 8.63
C SER A 246 0.68 -2.92 9.47
N ASP A 247 1.98 -3.03 9.27
CA ASP A 247 2.96 -2.30 10.06
C ASP A 247 2.99 -0.80 9.65
N LEU A 248 2.73 -0.51 8.38
CA LEU A 248 2.58 0.86 7.89
C LEU A 248 1.26 1.49 8.40
N MET A 249 0.16 0.72 8.34
CA MET A 249 -1.15 1.17 8.82
C MET A 249 -1.18 1.41 10.34
N MET A 250 -0.31 0.76 11.10
CA MET A 250 -0.14 1.04 12.54
C MET A 250 0.64 2.34 12.79
N ALA A 251 1.55 2.73 11.90
CA ALA A 251 2.42 3.88 12.07
C ALA A 251 1.81 5.19 11.54
N ALA A 252 1.20 5.15 10.35
CA ALA A 252 0.66 6.31 9.64
C ALA A 252 -0.56 5.91 8.78
N PRO A 253 -1.70 5.52 9.40
CA PRO A 253 -2.83 4.91 8.67
C PRO A 253 -3.42 5.81 7.59
N HIS A 254 -3.64 7.09 7.88
CA HIS A 254 -4.28 8.02 6.96
C HIS A 254 -3.40 8.35 5.76
N GLU A 255 -2.14 8.62 5.99
CA GLU A 255 -1.16 9.01 4.96
C GLU A 255 -0.86 7.85 4.02
N VAL A 256 -0.72 6.65 4.58
CA VAL A 256 -0.49 5.41 3.83
C VAL A 256 -1.70 5.05 2.99
N GLU A 257 -2.91 5.08 3.57
CA GLU A 257 -4.15 4.79 2.84
C GLU A 257 -4.39 5.80 1.71
N ASP A 258 -4.25 7.11 1.96
CA ASP A 258 -4.41 8.16 0.94
C ASP A 258 -3.43 7.97 -0.22
N SER A 259 -2.14 7.76 0.08
CA SER A 259 -1.12 7.55 -0.94
C SER A 259 -1.38 6.30 -1.78
N ILE A 260 -1.73 5.17 -1.13
CA ILE A 260 -2.09 3.93 -1.83
C ILE A 260 -3.32 4.14 -2.71
N CYS A 261 -4.36 4.80 -2.21
CA CYS A 261 -5.58 5.05 -2.98
C CYS A 261 -5.31 5.94 -4.19
N ARG A 262 -4.53 7.02 -4.05
CA ARG A 262 -4.14 7.91 -5.17
C ARG A 262 -3.35 7.17 -6.23
N LEU A 263 -2.33 6.40 -5.81
CA LEU A 263 -1.56 5.57 -6.74
C LEU A 263 -2.45 4.55 -7.43
N ALA A 264 -3.31 3.84 -6.69
CA ALA A 264 -4.18 2.82 -7.26
C ALA A 264 -5.19 3.38 -8.28
N GLN A 265 -5.63 4.62 -8.12
CA GLN A 265 -6.56 5.28 -9.04
C GLN A 265 -5.88 5.80 -10.31
N MET A 266 -4.65 6.29 -10.20
CA MET A 266 -4.04 7.07 -11.26
C MET A 266 -2.73 6.50 -11.82
N ALA A 267 -2.00 5.67 -11.10
CA ALA A 267 -0.61 5.32 -11.44
C ALA A 267 -0.46 4.43 -12.68
N ARG A 268 -1.53 3.77 -13.14
CA ARG A 268 -1.47 2.87 -14.30
C ARG A 268 -0.92 3.54 -15.57
N ALA A 269 -1.45 4.69 -15.94
CA ALA A 269 -1.00 5.41 -17.13
C ALA A 269 0.43 5.97 -16.96
N ALA A 270 0.82 6.28 -15.71
CA ALA A 270 2.18 6.70 -15.38
C ALA A 270 3.20 5.53 -15.37
N GLY A 271 2.76 4.29 -15.61
CA GLY A 271 3.62 3.11 -15.56
C GLY A 271 4.12 2.77 -14.15
N MET A 272 3.29 3.02 -13.14
CA MET A 272 3.61 2.72 -11.74
C MET A 272 2.62 1.71 -11.18
N HIS A 273 3.11 0.70 -10.48
CA HIS A 273 2.35 -0.47 -10.09
C HIS A 273 2.59 -0.80 -8.62
N LEU A 274 1.53 -1.18 -7.90
CA LEU A 274 1.59 -1.57 -6.50
C LEU A 274 1.44 -3.09 -6.36
N VAL A 275 2.33 -3.72 -5.60
CA VAL A 275 2.17 -5.07 -5.07
C VAL A 275 2.21 -4.97 -3.56
N ILE A 276 1.05 -5.05 -2.94
CA ILE A 276 0.89 -4.82 -1.51
C ILE A 276 0.62 -6.16 -0.84
N ALA A 277 1.43 -6.49 0.17
CA ALA A 277 1.23 -7.72 0.91
C ALA A 277 0.94 -7.49 2.40
N THR A 278 0.26 -8.47 3.03
CA THR A 278 0.03 -8.47 4.48
C THR A 278 -0.18 -9.88 5.01
N GLN A 279 0.27 -10.13 6.23
CA GLN A 279 -0.03 -11.33 6.99
C GLN A 279 -1.26 -11.18 7.91
N ARG A 280 -1.78 -9.95 8.03
CA ARG A 280 -2.94 -9.61 8.87
C ARG A 280 -4.12 -9.15 8.01
N PRO A 281 -4.94 -10.09 7.52
CA PRO A 281 -6.07 -9.77 6.64
C PRO A 281 -7.29 -9.26 7.42
N SER A 282 -7.10 -8.25 8.29
CA SER A 282 -8.18 -7.58 9.01
C SER A 282 -8.76 -6.42 8.21
N VAL A 283 -9.98 -6.00 8.53
CA VAL A 283 -10.66 -4.88 7.86
C VAL A 283 -10.00 -3.53 8.14
N ASP A 284 -9.23 -3.42 9.23
CA ASP A 284 -8.47 -2.22 9.58
C ASP A 284 -7.20 -2.08 8.73
N VAL A 285 -6.70 -3.18 8.17
CA VAL A 285 -5.54 -3.21 7.27
C VAL A 285 -5.97 -3.21 5.81
N ILE A 286 -6.89 -4.10 5.45
CA ILE A 286 -7.47 -4.19 4.10
C ILE A 286 -8.81 -3.45 4.12
N THR A 287 -8.72 -2.13 4.12
CA THR A 287 -9.90 -1.26 4.23
C THR A 287 -10.79 -1.33 2.99
N GLY A 288 -12.02 -0.84 3.11
CA GLY A 288 -12.95 -0.75 1.98
C GLY A 288 -12.40 0.11 0.84
N LEU A 289 -11.65 1.17 1.15
CA LEU A 289 -11.03 2.07 0.17
C LEU A 289 -9.91 1.36 -0.61
N ILE A 290 -9.02 0.64 0.10
CA ILE A 290 -7.96 -0.15 -0.54
C ILE A 290 -8.58 -1.23 -1.45
N LYS A 291 -9.60 -1.95 -0.98
CA LYS A 291 -10.29 -2.99 -1.77
C LYS A 291 -10.97 -2.45 -3.02
N ALA A 292 -11.57 -1.26 -2.94
CA ALA A 292 -12.24 -0.62 -4.08
C ALA A 292 -11.24 -0.23 -5.19
N ASN A 293 -10.02 0.14 -4.80
CA ASN A 293 -8.99 0.61 -5.72
C ASN A 293 -8.00 -0.47 -6.18
N ILE A 294 -7.89 -1.60 -5.44
CA ILE A 294 -7.04 -2.75 -5.78
C ILE A 294 -7.93 -3.98 -5.96
N PRO A 295 -8.54 -4.14 -7.14
CA PRO A 295 -9.48 -5.22 -7.40
C PRO A 295 -8.81 -6.57 -7.71
N SER A 296 -7.53 -6.60 -8.14
CA SER A 296 -6.81 -7.86 -8.36
C SER A 296 -6.17 -8.34 -7.06
N ARG A 297 -6.44 -9.59 -6.69
CA ARG A 297 -6.06 -10.11 -5.37
C ARG A 297 -5.56 -11.54 -5.43
N ILE A 298 -4.63 -11.84 -4.54
CA ILE A 298 -4.18 -13.20 -4.23
C ILE A 298 -4.43 -13.45 -2.76
N SER A 299 -5.17 -14.50 -2.46
CA SER A 299 -5.26 -15.03 -1.10
C SER A 299 -4.51 -16.34 -1.01
N LEU A 300 -3.48 -16.39 -0.20
CA LEU A 300 -2.89 -17.64 0.26
C LEU A 300 -3.75 -18.19 1.42
N LYS A 301 -3.28 -19.27 2.06
CA LYS A 301 -3.98 -19.86 3.20
C LYS A 301 -4.19 -18.82 4.30
N VAL A 302 -5.40 -18.79 4.83
CA VAL A 302 -5.81 -17.96 5.98
C VAL A 302 -6.40 -18.84 7.09
N SER A 303 -6.58 -18.25 8.27
CA SER A 303 -7.06 -19.00 9.45
C SER A 303 -8.57 -19.15 9.49
N SER A 304 -9.31 -18.21 8.91
CA SER A 304 -10.77 -18.17 9.00
C SER A 304 -11.44 -17.83 7.68
N GLN A 305 -12.73 -18.18 7.58
CA GLN A 305 -13.59 -17.79 6.47
C GLN A 305 -13.80 -16.26 6.41
N ILE A 306 -13.71 -15.58 7.56
CA ILE A 306 -13.81 -14.12 7.64
C ILE A 306 -12.62 -13.50 6.95
N ASP A 307 -11.40 -13.98 7.21
CA ASP A 307 -10.18 -13.52 6.57
C ASP A 307 -10.23 -13.72 5.05
N SER A 308 -10.72 -14.89 4.60
CA SER A 308 -10.91 -15.16 3.18
C SER A 308 -11.83 -14.13 2.52
N ARG A 309 -12.98 -13.83 3.15
CA ARG A 309 -13.90 -12.81 2.65
C ARG A 309 -13.33 -11.40 2.71
N THR A 310 -12.51 -11.11 3.69
CA THR A 310 -11.84 -9.81 3.77
C THR A 310 -10.91 -9.60 2.56
N ILE A 311 -10.22 -10.64 2.10
CA ILE A 311 -9.27 -10.54 0.99
C ILE A 311 -9.99 -10.61 -0.37
N ILE A 312 -10.73 -11.71 -0.63
CA ILE A 312 -11.25 -12.05 -1.96
C ILE A 312 -12.79 -12.02 -2.05
N ASP A 313 -13.48 -11.45 -1.08
CA ASP A 313 -14.95 -11.31 -0.99
C ASP A 313 -15.71 -12.65 -0.95
N THR A 314 -15.01 -13.78 -0.96
CA THR A 314 -15.59 -15.13 -0.91
C THR A 314 -14.85 -16.00 0.10
N ALA A 315 -15.53 -17.07 0.55
CA ALA A 315 -14.90 -18.12 1.33
C ALA A 315 -14.05 -19.04 0.43
N GLY A 316 -13.11 -19.76 1.03
CA GLY A 316 -12.35 -20.82 0.37
C GLY A 316 -10.84 -20.77 0.60
N ALA A 317 -10.28 -19.62 0.96
CA ALA A 317 -8.86 -19.52 1.26
C ALA A 317 -8.48 -20.19 2.60
N GLU A 318 -9.43 -20.34 3.53
CA GLU A 318 -9.27 -21.10 4.77
C GLU A 318 -9.13 -22.62 4.51
N LYS A 319 -9.57 -23.10 3.35
CA LYS A 319 -9.46 -24.52 2.94
C LYS A 319 -8.20 -24.82 2.13
N LEU A 320 -7.33 -23.81 1.91
CA LEU A 320 -6.05 -23.98 1.21
C LEU A 320 -5.04 -24.76 2.06
N LEU A 321 -4.07 -25.38 1.37
CA LEU A 321 -3.13 -26.30 2.01
C LEU A 321 -1.93 -25.59 2.66
N GLY A 322 -1.66 -24.34 2.30
CA GLY A 322 -0.42 -23.62 2.61
C GLY A 322 0.70 -23.94 1.62
N ASN A 323 1.94 -23.52 1.93
CA ASN A 323 3.11 -23.73 1.08
C ASN A 323 2.90 -23.29 -0.39
N GLY A 324 2.35 -22.09 -0.57
CA GLY A 324 2.13 -21.49 -1.90
C GLY A 324 0.81 -21.89 -2.56
N ASP A 325 -0.04 -22.70 -1.94
CA ASP A 325 -1.41 -22.93 -2.43
C ASP A 325 -2.22 -21.64 -2.28
N LEU A 326 -2.73 -21.10 -3.36
CA LEU A 326 -3.34 -19.78 -3.40
C LEU A 326 -4.62 -19.73 -4.26
N LEU A 327 -5.43 -18.71 -4.00
CA LEU A 327 -6.56 -18.31 -4.83
C LEU A 327 -6.22 -16.97 -5.50
N PHE A 328 -6.14 -16.98 -6.82
CA PHE A 328 -5.89 -15.82 -7.65
C PHE A 328 -7.20 -15.26 -8.20
N TYR A 329 -7.46 -13.99 -7.90
CA TYR A 329 -8.68 -13.29 -8.26
C TYR A 329 -8.36 -11.99 -9.00
N PRO A 330 -7.98 -12.05 -10.30
CA PRO A 330 -7.74 -10.87 -11.10
C PRO A 330 -9.04 -10.19 -11.56
N VAL A 331 -8.94 -8.94 -11.96
CA VAL A 331 -10.05 -8.18 -12.57
C VAL A 331 -10.65 -8.94 -13.76
N GLY A 332 -11.97 -8.94 -13.85
CA GLY A 332 -12.71 -9.52 -14.99
C GLY A 332 -13.01 -11.00 -14.88
N ILE A 333 -12.58 -11.67 -13.82
CA ILE A 333 -12.90 -13.08 -13.55
C ILE A 333 -13.99 -13.17 -12.49
N ALA A 334 -15.02 -13.98 -12.72
CA ALA A 334 -16.17 -14.11 -11.84
C ALA A 334 -15.88 -14.86 -10.53
N LYS A 335 -14.88 -15.77 -10.53
CA LYS A 335 -14.49 -16.57 -9.36
C LYS A 335 -12.98 -16.72 -9.28
N PRO A 336 -12.41 -16.76 -8.05
CA PRO A 336 -10.99 -17.00 -7.85
C PRO A 336 -10.53 -18.34 -8.45
N GLN A 337 -9.35 -18.33 -9.07
CA GLN A 337 -8.71 -19.53 -9.59
C GLN A 337 -7.72 -20.09 -8.58
N ARG A 338 -7.74 -21.39 -8.33
CA ARG A 338 -6.77 -22.05 -7.47
C ARG A 338 -5.49 -22.34 -8.25
N ILE A 339 -4.37 -21.92 -7.68
CA ILE A 339 -3.03 -22.08 -8.25
C ILE A 339 -2.11 -22.64 -7.17
N GLN A 340 -1.28 -23.61 -7.53
CA GLN A 340 -0.10 -23.94 -6.75
C GLN A 340 1.01 -22.99 -7.16
N GLY A 341 1.37 -22.09 -6.26
CA GLY A 341 2.41 -21.08 -6.47
C GLY A 341 3.79 -21.69 -6.69
N CYS A 342 4.63 -20.93 -7.40
CA CYS A 342 6.02 -21.28 -7.60
C CYS A 342 6.77 -21.37 -6.29
N PHE A 343 7.66 -22.36 -6.19
CA PHE A 343 8.66 -22.45 -5.14
C PHE A 343 10.00 -21.91 -5.65
N LEU A 344 10.61 -21.11 -4.81
CA LEU A 344 11.95 -20.55 -4.98
C LEU A 344 12.61 -20.53 -3.61
N SER A 345 13.79 -21.09 -3.49
CA SER A 345 14.56 -21.11 -2.24
C SER A 345 15.33 -19.79 -2.05
N ASP A 346 15.64 -19.43 -0.81
CA ASP A 346 16.42 -18.23 -0.47
C ASP A 346 17.78 -18.24 -1.17
N LYS A 347 18.42 -19.41 -1.25
CA LYS A 347 19.70 -19.59 -1.94
C LYS A 347 19.62 -19.29 -3.44
N GLU A 348 18.50 -19.63 -4.09
CA GLU A 348 18.26 -19.30 -5.49
C GLU A 348 18.05 -17.80 -5.67
N VAL A 349 17.31 -17.14 -4.76
CA VAL A 349 17.19 -15.68 -4.73
C VAL A 349 18.55 -15.01 -4.60
N GLU A 350 19.35 -15.39 -3.61
CA GLU A 350 20.70 -14.88 -3.40
C GLU A 350 21.56 -15.05 -4.66
N THR A 351 21.52 -16.22 -5.29
CA THR A 351 22.29 -16.51 -6.51
C THR A 351 21.92 -15.55 -7.66
N VAL A 352 20.63 -15.29 -7.87
CA VAL A 352 20.15 -14.35 -8.90
C VAL A 352 20.57 -12.92 -8.57
N VAL A 353 20.41 -12.51 -7.31
CA VAL A 353 20.80 -11.17 -6.83
C VAL A 353 22.30 -10.94 -7.00
N ASP A 354 23.13 -11.90 -6.60
CA ASP A 354 24.59 -11.82 -6.74
C ASP A 354 25.03 -11.75 -8.21
N PHE A 355 24.35 -12.48 -9.09
CA PHE A 355 24.60 -12.41 -10.52
C PHE A 355 24.32 -11.00 -11.07
N ILE A 356 23.20 -10.39 -10.69
CA ILE A 356 22.82 -9.05 -11.14
C ILE A 356 23.79 -7.99 -10.60
N LYS A 357 24.17 -8.07 -9.32
CA LYS A 357 25.12 -7.14 -8.68
C LYS A 357 26.51 -7.17 -9.33
N LYS A 358 26.91 -8.33 -9.88
CA LYS A 358 28.18 -8.45 -10.61
C LYS A 358 28.14 -7.81 -12.00
N GLN A 359 26.97 -7.72 -12.63
CA GLN A 359 26.83 -7.13 -13.95
C GLN A 359 26.82 -5.60 -13.91
N GLU A 360 26.11 -5.00 -12.94
CA GLU A 360 25.95 -3.56 -12.83
C GLU A 360 25.86 -3.17 -11.35
N LYS A 361 26.60 -2.12 -10.96
CA LYS A 361 26.53 -1.58 -9.59
C LYS A 361 25.24 -0.76 -9.45
N SER A 362 24.64 -0.85 -8.26
CA SER A 362 23.53 0.03 -7.91
C SER A 362 23.94 1.50 -7.91
N SER A 363 23.13 2.35 -8.51
CA SER A 363 23.20 3.80 -8.37
C SER A 363 21.90 4.23 -7.75
N TYR A 364 21.89 4.44 -6.45
CA TYR A 364 20.73 4.96 -5.74
C TYR A 364 20.55 6.44 -6.10
N ASP A 365 19.30 6.88 -6.05
CA ASP A 365 18.95 8.27 -6.33
C ASP A 365 18.95 9.08 -5.03
N ASP A 366 20.00 9.89 -4.84
CA ASP A 366 20.18 10.71 -3.64
C ASP A 366 19.09 11.78 -3.51
N GLU A 367 18.57 12.31 -4.63
CA GLU A 367 17.47 13.29 -4.59
C GLU A 367 16.19 12.63 -4.08
N VAL A 368 15.91 11.40 -4.52
CA VAL A 368 14.77 10.63 -4.03
C VAL A 368 14.93 10.27 -2.56
N MET A 369 16.13 9.88 -2.11
CA MET A 369 16.38 9.61 -0.69
C MET A 369 16.13 10.84 0.18
N ASN A 370 16.65 11.98 -0.21
CA ASN A 370 16.46 13.26 0.49
C ASN A 370 14.97 13.68 0.51
N GLU A 371 14.26 13.48 -0.60
CA GLU A 371 12.84 13.80 -0.69
C GLU A 371 12.00 12.88 0.22
N ILE A 372 12.30 11.59 0.28
CA ILE A 372 11.65 10.64 1.20
C ILE A 372 11.87 11.08 2.66
N GLU A 373 13.09 11.49 3.03
CA GLU A 373 13.39 11.97 4.37
C GLU A 373 12.66 13.29 4.69
N ARG A 374 12.59 14.19 3.73
CA ARG A 374 11.85 15.45 3.85
C ARG A 374 10.35 15.20 4.05
N GLN A 375 9.75 14.32 3.27
CA GLN A 375 8.33 13.96 3.40
C GLN A 375 8.04 13.30 4.75
N ALA A 376 8.88 12.38 5.20
CA ALA A 376 8.76 11.75 6.52
C ALA A 376 8.88 12.78 7.68
N ALA A 377 9.74 13.78 7.53
CA ALA A 377 9.89 14.85 8.53
C ALA A 377 8.69 15.82 8.55
N MET A 378 8.09 16.12 7.38
CA MET A 378 6.88 16.95 7.30
C MET A 378 5.67 16.28 7.95
N GLU A 379 5.51 14.96 7.79
CA GLU A 379 4.46 14.19 8.45
C GLU A 379 4.63 14.18 9.98
N LYS A 380 5.88 14.11 10.48
CA LYS A 380 6.17 14.25 11.91
C LYS A 380 5.67 15.60 12.47
N LYS A 381 5.81 16.70 11.68
CA LYS A 381 5.31 18.02 12.07
C LYS A 381 3.77 18.12 12.02
N LYS A 382 3.09 17.39 11.13
CA LYS A 382 1.61 17.38 11.05
C LYS A 382 0.95 16.53 12.14
N ASN A 383 1.53 15.39 12.49
CA ASN A 383 1.00 14.46 13.50
C ASN A 383 1.51 14.76 14.92
N GLY A 384 2.47 15.66 15.10
CA GLY A 384 3.03 16.09 16.37
C GLY A 384 2.21 17.15 17.12
N GLY A 385 0.90 17.11 16.98
CA GLY A 385 -0.04 17.88 17.80
C GLY A 385 -0.35 17.17 19.12
N ALA A 386 0.61 16.91 19.96
CA ALA A 386 0.59 16.86 21.42
C ALA A 386 1.80 16.07 21.98
N VAL A 387 2.44 16.69 22.96
CA VAL A 387 3.34 16.13 23.98
C VAL A 387 4.82 15.99 23.60
N SER A 388 5.56 16.86 24.21
CA SER A 388 6.75 16.69 25.05
C SER A 388 8.12 16.86 24.45
N ASP A 389 8.80 17.61 25.26
CA ASP A 389 10.20 17.57 25.66
C ASP A 389 11.28 17.65 24.58
N GLY A 390 11.90 18.82 24.69
CA GLY A 390 13.35 18.94 24.71
C GLY A 390 14.08 18.55 23.44
N ASP A 391 14.25 19.48 22.54
CA ASP A 391 15.60 19.81 22.09
C ASP A 391 15.61 21.20 21.43
N ASP A 392 16.56 21.98 21.85
CA ASP A 392 16.89 23.30 21.36
C ASP A 392 17.28 23.22 19.87
N SER A 393 16.61 24.03 19.05
CA SER A 393 17.27 24.63 17.89
C SER A 393 16.60 25.94 17.54
N ASP A 394 17.32 27.00 17.82
CA ASP A 394 17.35 28.33 17.20
C ASP A 394 16.21 28.77 16.27
N GLY A 395 15.49 29.82 16.72
CA GLY A 395 15.38 31.08 15.97
C GLY A 395 14.50 31.11 14.74
N GLU A 396 13.24 30.63 14.76
CA GLU A 396 12.21 31.20 13.88
C GLU A 396 11.03 31.68 14.72
N THR A 397 10.96 32.99 14.88
CA THR A 397 9.84 33.67 15.54
C THR A 397 8.57 33.40 14.76
N ASP A 398 7.53 32.81 15.40
CA ASP A 398 6.22 32.60 14.78
C ASP A 398 5.74 33.90 14.11
N GLU A 399 5.42 33.84 12.82
CA GLU A 399 4.96 34.97 11.99
C GLU A 399 3.77 35.73 12.59
N MET A 400 3.04 35.12 13.52
CA MET A 400 1.91 35.73 14.18
C MET A 400 2.27 36.50 15.46
N VAL A 401 3.51 36.41 15.93
CA VAL A 401 3.96 37.11 17.14
C VAL A 401 3.81 38.63 17.02
N PRO A 402 4.18 39.32 15.93
CA PRO A 402 3.97 40.75 15.80
C PRO A 402 2.49 41.15 15.89
N LYS A 403 1.61 40.40 15.23
CA LYS A 403 0.14 40.62 15.27
C LYS A 403 -0.44 40.32 16.64
N ALA A 404 0.10 39.34 17.37
CA ALA A 404 -0.32 39.01 18.71
C ALA A 404 0.05 40.12 19.68
N ILE A 405 1.22 40.77 19.51
CA ILE A 405 1.63 41.92 20.31
C ILE A 405 0.67 43.09 20.10
N GLU A 406 0.30 43.42 18.87
CA GLU A 406 -0.68 44.48 18.58
C GLU A 406 -2.01 44.22 19.28
N VAL A 407 -2.55 43.00 19.17
CA VAL A 407 -3.82 42.62 19.79
C VAL A 407 -3.78 42.74 21.32
N VAL A 408 -2.67 42.32 21.92
CA VAL A 408 -2.48 42.35 23.41
C VAL A 408 -2.27 43.78 23.89
N VAL A 409 -1.48 44.58 23.19
CA VAL A 409 -1.22 46.00 23.52
C VAL A 409 -2.50 46.84 23.32
N ASP A 410 -3.27 46.61 22.28
CA ASP A 410 -4.57 47.27 22.05
C ASP A 410 -5.61 46.91 23.12
N ALA A 411 -5.63 45.66 23.53
CA ALA A 411 -6.59 45.18 24.54
C ALA A 411 -6.17 45.48 26.00
N GLN A 412 -4.91 45.90 26.23
CA GLN A 412 -4.28 46.07 27.52
C GLN A 412 -4.46 44.88 28.48
N MET A 413 -4.61 43.69 27.89
CA MET A 413 -4.70 42.41 28.60
C MET A 413 -4.21 41.28 27.69
N ALA A 414 -3.58 40.28 28.29
CA ALA A 414 -3.13 39.11 27.56
C ALA A 414 -3.77 37.82 28.10
N SER A 415 -4.39 37.03 27.21
CA SER A 415 -4.88 35.69 27.52
C SER A 415 -4.90 34.83 26.29
N THR A 416 -4.71 33.52 26.48
CA THR A 416 -4.79 32.52 25.40
C THR A 416 -6.13 32.61 24.64
N THR A 417 -7.23 32.79 25.40
CA THR A 417 -8.59 32.92 24.84
C THR A 417 -8.76 34.20 24.01
N LEU A 418 -8.10 35.30 24.35
CA LEU A 418 -8.13 36.53 23.56
C LEU A 418 -7.46 36.30 22.21
N LEU A 419 -6.26 35.70 22.18
CA LEU A 419 -5.52 35.41 20.95
C LEU A 419 -6.24 34.38 20.07
N GLN A 420 -6.80 33.34 20.67
CA GLN A 420 -7.62 32.38 19.95
C GLN A 420 -8.78 33.05 19.19
N ARG A 421 -9.52 33.92 19.88
CA ARG A 421 -10.71 34.59 19.33
C ARG A 421 -10.35 35.66 18.28
N LYS A 422 -9.33 36.46 18.52
CA LYS A 422 -8.95 37.58 17.66
C LYS A 422 -8.14 37.14 16.43
N LEU A 423 -7.24 36.17 16.61
CA LEU A 423 -6.33 35.71 15.54
C LEU A 423 -6.72 34.35 14.95
N LYS A 424 -7.84 33.75 15.42
CA LYS A 424 -8.33 32.42 15.00
C LYS A 424 -7.28 31.32 15.14
N LEU A 425 -6.50 31.34 16.23
CA LEU A 425 -5.44 30.38 16.51
C LEU A 425 -5.96 29.21 17.35
N GLY A 426 -5.35 28.03 17.17
CA GLY A 426 -5.56 26.89 18.07
C GLY A 426 -4.96 27.17 19.47
N TYR A 427 -5.49 26.50 20.51
CA TYR A 427 -5.07 26.72 21.93
C TYR A 427 -3.57 26.57 22.11
N ALA A 428 -2.94 25.51 21.61
CA ALA A 428 -1.50 25.25 21.77
C ALA A 428 -0.61 26.32 21.12
N ARG A 429 -1.01 26.86 19.95
CA ARG A 429 -0.27 27.95 19.29
C ARG A 429 -0.43 29.28 20.04
N ALA A 430 -1.65 29.58 20.51
CA ALA A 430 -1.93 30.75 21.27
C ALA A 430 -1.20 30.74 22.63
N ALA A 431 -1.07 29.59 23.30
CA ALA A 431 -0.32 29.42 24.54
C ALA A 431 1.18 29.68 24.31
N ARG A 432 1.79 29.07 23.26
CA ARG A 432 3.21 29.34 22.92
C ARG A 432 3.48 30.80 22.62
N ILE A 433 2.59 31.47 21.88
CA ILE A 433 2.72 32.89 21.61
C ILE A 433 2.66 33.71 22.93
N ILE A 434 1.77 33.39 23.87
CA ILE A 434 1.71 34.00 25.19
C ILE A 434 3.03 33.82 25.94
N ASP A 435 3.63 32.64 25.91
CA ASP A 435 4.92 32.37 26.57
C ASP A 435 6.05 33.19 25.90
N THR A 436 6.08 33.26 24.56
CA THR A 436 7.03 34.13 23.82
C THR A 436 6.84 35.64 24.16
N LEU A 437 5.61 36.08 24.39
CA LEU A 437 5.35 37.46 24.79
C LEU A 437 5.84 37.74 26.21
N GLU A 438 5.77 36.79 27.15
CA GLU A 438 6.34 36.86 28.48
C GLU A 438 7.87 36.91 28.43
N GLU A 439 8.52 36.01 27.69
CA GLU A 439 9.98 35.98 27.47
C GLU A 439 10.50 37.31 26.92
N ARG A 440 9.74 37.98 26.05
CA ARG A 440 10.07 39.29 25.50
C ARG A 440 9.71 40.48 26.43
N ASN A 441 9.25 40.21 27.64
CA ASN A 441 8.80 41.22 28.59
C ASN A 441 7.70 42.15 28.06
N ILE A 442 6.88 41.68 27.14
CA ILE A 442 5.70 42.41 26.62
C ILE A 442 4.55 42.29 27.63
N ILE A 443 4.45 41.13 28.28
CA ILE A 443 3.43 40.83 29.29
C ILE A 443 4.06 40.31 30.57
N GLY A 444 3.33 40.48 31.69
CA GLY A 444 3.73 39.97 32.99
C GLY A 444 3.56 38.47 33.16
N PRO A 445 4.10 37.92 34.27
CA PRO A 445 4.03 36.50 34.57
C PRO A 445 2.60 36.01 34.81
N TYR A 446 2.44 34.68 34.81
CA TYR A 446 1.14 34.02 35.00
C TYR A 446 0.58 34.28 36.40
N GLU A 447 -0.59 34.92 36.52
CA GLU A 447 -1.29 35.25 37.75
C GLU A 447 -2.57 34.40 37.97
N GLY A 448 -2.55 33.13 37.59
CA GLY A 448 -3.69 32.22 37.73
C GLY A 448 -4.79 32.44 36.69
N SER A 449 -6.07 32.44 37.08
CA SER A 449 -7.21 32.56 36.16
C SER A 449 -7.46 33.98 35.61
N LYS A 450 -6.68 34.98 36.03
CA LYS A 450 -6.81 36.35 35.54
C LYS A 450 -5.99 36.58 34.28
N PRO A 451 -6.46 37.46 33.35
CA PRO A 451 -5.64 37.88 32.21
C PRO A 451 -4.33 38.50 32.70
N ARG A 452 -3.21 38.21 32.03
CA ARG A 452 -1.89 38.75 32.32
C ARG A 452 -1.84 40.25 32.01
N LYS A 453 -1.12 41.02 32.81
CA LYS A 453 -0.93 42.47 32.60
C LYS A 453 0.01 42.70 31.40
N VAL A 454 -0.29 43.72 30.62
CA VAL A 454 0.61 44.20 29.55
C VAL A 454 1.59 45.20 30.16
N LEU A 455 2.88 44.97 29.91
CA LEU A 455 3.98 45.77 30.46
C LEU A 455 4.43 46.90 29.52
N VAL A 456 4.06 46.82 28.26
CA VAL A 456 4.46 47.75 27.20
C VAL A 456 3.27 48.59 26.78
N THR A 457 3.46 49.90 26.72
CA THR A 457 2.44 50.86 26.22
C THR A 457 2.43 50.82 24.68
N LYS A 458 1.32 51.28 24.09
CA LYS A 458 1.16 51.33 22.62
C LYS A 458 2.26 52.19 21.96
N GLN A 459 2.64 53.29 22.61
CA GLN A 459 3.69 54.18 22.13
C GLN A 459 5.08 53.51 22.16
N GLN A 460 5.41 52.85 23.26
CA GLN A 460 6.67 52.07 23.36
C GLN A 460 6.76 50.93 22.33
N TRP A 461 5.65 50.27 22.04
CA TRP A 461 5.62 49.25 20.98
C TRP A 461 5.91 49.83 19.60
N TYR A 462 5.29 50.95 19.24
CA TYR A 462 5.54 51.61 17.97
C TYR A 462 7.00 52.10 17.85
N GLU A 463 7.60 52.65 18.93
CA GLU A 463 9.00 53.05 18.98
C GLU A 463 9.94 51.83 18.78
N MET A 464 9.69 50.75 19.48
CA MET A 464 10.46 49.49 19.33
C MET A 464 10.35 48.90 17.92
N ASN A 465 9.18 48.94 17.31
CA ASN A 465 8.94 48.40 15.96
C ASN A 465 9.55 49.32 14.89
N ALA A 466 9.55 50.62 15.06
CA ALA A 466 10.21 51.59 14.18
C ALA A 466 11.74 51.46 14.21
N LEU A 467 12.33 51.22 15.39
CA LEU A 467 13.77 50.95 15.55
C LEU A 467 14.18 49.61 14.91
N ALA A 468 13.32 48.57 14.97
CA ALA A 468 13.57 47.26 14.39
C ALA A 468 13.48 47.24 12.85
N GLN A 469 12.74 48.15 12.22
CA GLN A 469 12.56 48.24 10.77
C GLN A 469 13.51 49.21 10.08
N GLY A 470 14.48 49.81 10.80
CA GLY A 470 15.58 50.58 10.17
C GLY A 470 15.12 51.76 9.26
N GLY A 471 14.09 52.51 9.68
CA GLY A 471 13.54 53.58 8.87
C GLY A 471 13.23 54.84 9.69
N ALA A 472 13.72 55.97 9.23
CA ALA A 472 13.70 57.30 9.81
C ALA A 472 12.35 57.69 10.46
N ALA A 473 12.46 58.29 11.65
CA ALA A 473 11.39 58.97 12.36
C ALA A 473 10.74 60.03 11.45
N LYS A 474 9.43 59.90 11.23
CA LYS A 474 8.61 61.04 10.83
C LYS A 474 8.00 61.61 12.06
N ASP A 475 8.46 62.85 12.39
CA ASP A 475 7.86 63.72 13.39
C ASP A 475 6.37 63.91 13.14
N TYR A 476 5.55 63.51 14.09
CA TYR A 476 4.18 63.98 14.23
C TYR A 476 4.15 64.93 15.40
N THR A 477 4.32 66.22 15.11
CA THR A 477 4.00 67.32 16.03
C THR A 477 2.48 67.39 16.18
N ALA A 478 2.11 67.51 17.44
CA ALA A 478 0.76 67.80 17.88
C ALA A 478 0.27 69.13 17.30
N SER A 479 -0.95 69.15 16.79
CA SER A 479 -1.71 70.40 16.66
C SER A 479 -3.19 70.13 16.83
N ASP A 480 -3.68 70.83 17.85
CA ASP A 480 -4.97 71.48 18.00
C ASP A 480 -6.19 70.69 18.45
N GLU A 481 -6.40 70.88 19.76
CA GLU A 481 -7.74 71.04 20.34
C GLU A 481 -8.47 72.18 19.63
N LYS A 482 -9.71 71.93 19.16
CA LYS A 482 -10.77 72.94 19.21
C LYS A 482 -12.11 72.25 19.43
N ASN A 483 -12.71 72.70 20.53
CA ASN A 483 -14.13 72.65 20.82
C ASN A 483 -14.95 73.16 19.63
N ASP A 484 -16.06 72.57 19.40
CA ASP A 484 -17.27 73.34 19.10
C ASP A 484 -18.53 72.55 19.55
N ASP A 485 -19.20 73.13 20.50
CA ASP A 485 -20.57 72.88 20.86
C ASP A 485 -21.46 73.33 19.69
N THR A 486 -22.51 72.62 19.35
CA THR A 486 -23.84 73.17 19.19
C THR A 486 -24.85 72.14 18.64
N GLU A 487 -25.86 71.98 19.47
CA GLU A 487 -27.33 71.94 19.15
C GLU A 487 -27.93 70.85 18.26
N ILE A 488 -28.81 70.11 18.92
CA ILE A 488 -30.00 69.41 18.38
C ILE A 488 -31.05 70.46 17.95
N PRO A 489 -31.81 70.25 16.86
CA PRO A 489 -33.23 70.12 17.05
C PRO A 489 -33.91 69.07 16.14
N GLU A 490 -34.96 68.54 16.78
CA GLU A 490 -36.23 67.86 16.34
C GLU A 490 -36.12 66.51 15.61
#